data_5fa8a70d29343945041652d6b7f5217f
#
_entry.id   5fa8a70d29343945041652d6b7f5217f
#
_cell.length_a   1.000
_cell.length_b   1.000
_cell.length_c   1.000
_cell.angle_alpha   90.00
_cell.angle_beta   90.00
_cell.angle_gamma   90.00
#
_symmetry.space_group_name_H-M   'P 1'
#
loop_
_entity.id
_entity.type
_entity.pdbx_description
1 polymer ?
#
loop_
_entity_poly.entity_id
_entity_poly.type
_entity_poly.pdbx_seq_one_letter_code
_entity_poly.pdbx_strand_id
1 'polypeptide(L)'
;MSKYDASSLELEEPFTIQIARPVSTRNYNIKSFIRRIFNLNDVPNKKQHLPLFIIAISILHISIYFSRFIYDSKKDQHFAMTLYHLFKLYIPCMRPTSHFIRSRVVKCIRLTTNGTCYYDEVLKQTCFTFLYPNQLWRMITVNFSHLEWLHLLSNLLAQLVQGIPLERKYGSICIAIIYWLSGLGANLSFMTLHRTEEATGASGSLYGLMLFLIVDRLIAIQANVEQRRFLILQLTLLLLPHIVVSIPLIIKFNVAHSAHVGGGLVGFLIGIGMLGYPRSWNNRYCIRQITCRLIAFILLCIFYLITISIFFIQDVPVVYSIYYSPNPQIYLE
;
A
#
# COMPACT_ATOMS: atom_id res chain seq x y z
N MET A 1 -9.48 31.73 -65.64
CA MET A 1 -10.60 30.74 -65.46
C MET A 1 -10.08 29.57 -64.68
N SER A 2 -10.40 29.45 -63.44
CA SER A 2 -10.67 28.20 -62.69
C SER A 2 -11.11 28.60 -61.29
N LYS A 3 -12.34 28.33 -60.96
CA LYS A 3 -12.97 28.52 -59.66
C LYS A 3 -12.39 27.46 -58.71
N TYR A 4 -11.83 27.86 -57.60
CA TYR A 4 -11.64 27.00 -56.43
C TYR A 4 -12.89 27.10 -55.56
N ASP A 5 -13.56 26.00 -55.45
CA ASP A 5 -14.75 25.78 -54.60
C ASP A 5 -14.32 25.77 -53.13
N ALA A 6 -14.78 26.76 -52.37
CA ALA A 6 -14.61 26.82 -50.93
C ALA A 6 -15.88 26.28 -50.28
N SER A 7 -15.95 24.96 -50.15
CA SER A 7 -17.01 24.33 -49.38
C SER A 7 -16.50 23.05 -48.72
N SER A 8 -16.36 23.11 -47.42
CA SER A 8 -16.50 22.10 -46.38
C SER A 8 -15.39 22.20 -45.31
N LEU A 9 -15.36 23.32 -44.63
CA LEU A 9 -14.87 23.33 -43.23
C LEU A 9 -16.12 23.13 -42.37
N GLU A 10 -16.45 21.87 -42.08
CA GLU A 10 -17.38 21.56 -41.00
C GLU A 10 -16.77 22.04 -39.70
N LEU A 11 -17.27 23.16 -39.19
CA LEU A 11 -17.04 23.63 -37.83
C LEU A 11 -17.64 22.59 -36.90
N GLU A 12 -16.81 21.79 -36.26
CA GLU A 12 -17.22 20.98 -35.14
C GLU A 12 -17.94 21.87 -34.11
N GLU A 13 -19.20 21.57 -33.85
CA GLU A 13 -20.03 22.25 -32.87
C GLU A 13 -19.33 22.31 -31.50
N PRO A 14 -19.35 23.47 -30.81
CA PRO A 14 -18.75 23.56 -29.49
C PRO A 14 -19.47 22.62 -28.52
N PHE A 15 -18.71 21.77 -27.88
CA PHE A 15 -19.13 20.79 -26.86
C PHE A 15 -20.02 21.47 -25.82
N THR A 16 -21.33 21.37 -26.02
CA THR A 16 -22.34 21.94 -25.10
C THR A 16 -22.33 21.09 -23.83
N ILE A 17 -21.82 21.68 -22.73
CA ILE A 17 -21.95 21.09 -21.39
C ILE A 17 -23.41 21.02 -21.08
N GLN A 18 -23.99 19.82 -21.13
CA GLN A 18 -25.34 19.57 -20.59
C GLN A 18 -25.26 19.79 -19.07
N ILE A 19 -25.73 20.94 -18.62
CA ILE A 19 -25.97 21.22 -17.21
C ILE A 19 -26.97 20.16 -16.70
N ALA A 20 -26.49 19.30 -15.81
CA ALA A 20 -27.30 18.27 -15.19
C ALA A 20 -28.46 18.95 -14.45
N ARG A 21 -29.70 18.64 -14.81
CA ARG A 21 -30.91 19.16 -14.18
C ARG A 21 -30.87 18.93 -12.66
N PRO A 22 -31.43 19.84 -11.84
CA PRO A 22 -31.49 19.67 -10.40
C PRO A 22 -32.15 18.34 -10.05
N VAL A 23 -31.48 17.59 -9.18
CA VAL A 23 -31.95 16.26 -8.75
C VAL A 23 -33.26 16.44 -7.97
N SER A 24 -34.36 15.96 -8.55
CA SER A 24 -35.65 15.79 -7.88
C SER A 24 -35.45 15.10 -6.53
N THR A 25 -36.19 15.55 -5.51
CA THR A 25 -36.25 14.96 -4.15
C THR A 25 -36.81 13.53 -4.22
N ARG A 26 -36.01 12.60 -4.63
CA ARG A 26 -36.34 11.17 -4.69
C ARG A 26 -36.09 10.57 -3.30
N ASN A 27 -37.07 9.85 -2.76
CA ASN A 27 -36.90 9.03 -1.56
C ASN A 27 -35.62 8.19 -1.67
N TYR A 28 -34.57 8.59 -0.97
CA TYR A 28 -33.28 7.91 -1.00
C TYR A 28 -33.38 6.62 -0.18
N ASN A 29 -33.57 5.49 -0.88
CA ASN A 29 -33.38 4.17 -0.27
C ASN A 29 -31.91 4.02 0.14
N ILE A 30 -31.65 3.49 1.34
CA ILE A 30 -30.29 3.23 1.87
C ILE A 30 -29.40 2.51 0.85
N LYS A 31 -29.95 1.54 0.09
CA LYS A 31 -29.22 0.84 -0.97
C LYS A 31 -28.71 1.77 -2.07
N SER A 32 -29.52 2.76 -2.47
CA SER A 32 -29.12 3.73 -3.50
C SER A 32 -28.05 4.69 -2.97
N PHE A 33 -28.14 5.08 -1.69
CA PHE A 33 -27.15 5.91 -1.03
C PHE A 33 -25.80 5.18 -0.94
N ILE A 34 -25.77 3.95 -0.42
CA ILE A 34 -24.54 3.13 -0.34
C ILE A 34 -23.92 2.97 -1.75
N ARG A 35 -24.74 2.61 -2.75
CA ARG A 35 -24.24 2.48 -4.13
C ARG A 35 -23.59 3.77 -4.63
N ARG A 36 -24.13 4.94 -4.28
CA ARG A 36 -23.61 6.24 -4.66
C ARG A 36 -22.31 6.57 -3.93
N ILE A 37 -22.16 6.22 -2.65
CA ILE A 37 -20.90 6.37 -1.88
C ILE A 37 -19.77 5.55 -2.52
N PHE A 38 -20.05 4.31 -2.92
CA PHE A 38 -19.06 3.42 -3.54
C PHE A 38 -18.89 3.64 -5.05
N ASN A 39 -19.51 4.66 -5.65
CA ASN A 39 -19.33 5.02 -7.05
C ASN A 39 -18.46 6.29 -7.18
N LEU A 40 -17.20 6.12 -7.55
CA LEU A 40 -16.26 7.22 -7.78
C LEU A 40 -16.32 7.81 -9.20
N ASN A 41 -17.14 7.27 -10.09
CA ASN A 41 -17.27 7.80 -11.45
C ASN A 41 -17.97 9.15 -11.44
N ASP A 42 -17.29 10.18 -11.92
CA ASP A 42 -17.80 11.54 -12.03
C ASP A 42 -18.65 11.72 -13.30
N VAL A 43 -18.58 10.74 -14.23
CA VAL A 43 -19.36 10.72 -15.47
C VAL A 43 -20.53 9.74 -15.33
N PRO A 44 -21.78 10.18 -15.57
CA PRO A 44 -22.93 9.29 -15.58
C PRO A 44 -22.77 8.15 -16.60
N ASN A 45 -23.21 6.94 -16.23
CA ASN A 45 -23.24 5.76 -17.11
C ASN A 45 -21.88 5.24 -17.60
N LYS A 46 -20.75 5.72 -17.07
CA LYS A 46 -19.45 5.12 -17.38
C LYS A 46 -19.42 3.67 -16.89
N LYS A 47 -19.05 2.73 -17.77
CA LYS A 47 -18.87 1.31 -17.42
C LYS A 47 -17.85 1.17 -16.30
N GLN A 48 -18.20 0.43 -15.25
CA GLN A 48 -17.31 0.14 -14.13
C GLN A 48 -16.61 -1.19 -14.36
N HIS A 49 -15.34 -1.27 -13.88
CA HIS A 49 -14.60 -2.52 -13.87
C HIS A 49 -15.05 -3.43 -12.72
N LEU A 50 -14.81 -4.73 -12.86
CA LEU A 50 -14.98 -5.68 -11.76
C LEU A 50 -13.78 -5.55 -10.81
N PRO A 51 -13.95 -5.53 -9.47
CA PRO A 51 -12.88 -5.35 -8.51
C PRO A 51 -12.16 -6.69 -8.22
N LEU A 52 -11.59 -7.31 -9.26
CA LEU A 52 -11.01 -8.66 -9.19
C LEU A 52 -9.72 -8.69 -8.36
N PHE A 53 -8.85 -7.69 -8.50
CA PHE A 53 -7.59 -7.63 -7.78
C PHE A 53 -7.81 -7.47 -6.28
N ILE A 54 -8.63 -6.52 -5.86
CA ILE A 54 -8.91 -6.28 -4.44
C ILE A 54 -9.57 -7.50 -3.79
N ILE A 55 -10.49 -8.15 -4.48
CA ILE A 55 -11.13 -9.38 -3.96
C ILE A 55 -10.09 -10.51 -3.87
N ALA A 56 -9.30 -10.74 -4.90
CA ALA A 56 -8.30 -11.81 -4.93
C ALA A 56 -7.25 -11.63 -3.83
N ILE A 57 -6.69 -10.41 -3.68
CA ILE A 57 -5.69 -10.13 -2.65
C ILE A 57 -6.30 -10.24 -1.23
N SER A 58 -7.58 -9.87 -1.04
CA SER A 58 -8.28 -10.04 0.24
C SER A 58 -8.47 -11.50 0.62
N ILE A 59 -8.87 -12.33 -0.34
CA ILE A 59 -8.99 -13.79 -0.14
C ILE A 59 -7.61 -14.38 0.21
N LEU A 60 -6.56 -13.93 -0.45
CA LEU A 60 -5.20 -14.40 -0.19
C LEU A 60 -4.73 -14.03 1.24
N HIS A 61 -4.97 -12.80 1.70
CA HIS A 61 -4.68 -12.38 3.08
C HIS A 61 -5.40 -13.26 4.11
N ILE A 62 -6.70 -13.50 3.90
CA ILE A 62 -7.52 -14.35 4.77
C ILE A 62 -6.97 -15.77 4.77
N SER A 63 -6.71 -16.35 3.60
CA SER A 63 -6.24 -17.72 3.45
C SER A 63 -4.89 -17.95 4.13
N ILE A 64 -3.93 -17.03 3.95
CA ILE A 64 -2.61 -17.13 4.60
C ILE A 64 -2.73 -16.96 6.11
N TYR A 65 -3.57 -16.05 6.60
CA TYR A 65 -3.78 -15.85 8.03
C TYR A 65 -4.41 -17.09 8.69
N PHE A 66 -5.46 -17.66 8.09
CA PHE A 66 -6.14 -18.83 8.64
C PHE A 66 -5.36 -20.12 8.47
N SER A 67 -4.52 -20.27 7.45
CA SER A 67 -3.63 -21.42 7.32
C SER A 67 -2.73 -21.58 8.55
N ARG A 68 -2.33 -20.47 9.16
CA ARG A 68 -1.59 -20.43 10.42
C ARG A 68 -2.39 -21.11 11.57
N PHE A 69 -3.69 -20.83 11.71
CA PHE A 69 -4.52 -21.42 12.77
C PHE A 69 -4.75 -22.92 12.60
N ILE A 70 -4.95 -23.38 11.37
CA ILE A 70 -5.18 -24.80 11.07
C ILE A 70 -3.95 -25.63 11.42
N TYR A 71 -2.76 -25.10 11.22
CA TYR A 71 -1.52 -25.77 11.57
C TYR A 71 -1.15 -25.68 13.05
N ASP A 72 -1.43 -24.56 13.72
CA ASP A 72 -1.19 -24.38 15.16
C ASP A 72 -2.00 -25.37 16.02
N SER A 73 -3.23 -25.72 15.61
CA SER A 73 -4.10 -26.66 16.31
C SER A 73 -3.65 -28.13 16.23
N LYS A 74 -2.75 -28.47 15.28
CA LYS A 74 -2.32 -29.85 14.98
C LYS A 74 -0.88 -30.21 15.43
N LYS A 75 -0.37 -29.64 16.52
CA LYS A 75 0.99 -29.94 17.06
C LYS A 75 2.19 -29.43 16.25
N ASP A 76 2.03 -28.86 15.05
CA ASP A 76 3.12 -28.29 14.28
C ASP A 76 3.21 -26.76 14.47
N GLN A 77 3.48 -26.32 15.69
CA GLN A 77 3.81 -24.91 16.00
C GLN A 77 4.95 -24.38 15.10
N HIS A 78 5.79 -25.26 14.60
CA HIS A 78 6.87 -24.92 13.68
C HIS A 78 6.39 -24.33 12.35
N PHE A 79 5.31 -24.82 11.74
CA PHE A 79 4.93 -24.36 10.37
C PHE A 79 4.31 -22.95 10.37
N ALA A 80 3.45 -22.64 11.34
CA ALA A 80 2.81 -21.33 11.43
C ALA A 80 3.83 -20.21 11.74
N MET A 81 4.76 -20.49 12.67
CA MET A 81 5.87 -19.59 12.94
C MET A 81 6.81 -19.50 11.74
N THR A 82 7.01 -20.59 11.01
CA THR A 82 7.79 -20.61 9.77
C THR A 82 7.22 -19.66 8.71
N LEU A 83 5.91 -19.70 8.45
CA LEU A 83 5.27 -18.78 7.50
C LEU A 83 5.39 -17.32 7.93
N TYR A 84 5.21 -17.03 9.23
CA TYR A 84 5.40 -15.68 9.75
C TYR A 84 6.84 -15.20 9.54
N HIS A 85 7.84 -16.00 9.97
CA HIS A 85 9.24 -15.66 9.80
C HIS A 85 9.68 -15.61 8.32
N LEU A 86 9.03 -16.41 7.47
CA LEU A 86 9.27 -16.38 6.03
C LEU A 86 8.81 -15.07 5.40
N PHE A 87 7.66 -14.54 5.82
CA PHE A 87 7.04 -13.39 5.16
C PHE A 87 7.36 -12.04 5.79
N LYS A 88 7.82 -11.98 7.03
CA LYS A 88 8.18 -10.70 7.67
C LYS A 88 9.33 -10.00 6.95
N LEU A 89 9.31 -8.68 6.97
CA LEU A 89 10.41 -7.85 6.51
C LEU A 89 11.53 -7.87 7.54
N TYR A 90 12.73 -8.33 7.15
CA TYR A 90 13.88 -8.46 8.05
C TYR A 90 15.19 -8.36 7.28
N ILE A 91 15.92 -7.25 7.49
CA ILE A 91 17.11 -6.90 6.69
C ILE A 91 18.20 -7.99 6.72
N PRO A 92 18.55 -8.61 7.87
CA PRO A 92 19.58 -9.65 7.89
C PRO A 92 19.30 -10.87 7.02
N CYS A 93 18.02 -11.15 6.70
CA CYS A 93 17.66 -12.20 5.75
C CYS A 93 17.72 -11.76 4.28
N MET A 94 17.69 -10.46 4.03
CA MET A 94 17.56 -9.88 2.69
C MET A 94 18.90 -9.46 2.10
N ARG A 95 19.89 -9.21 2.95
CA ARG A 95 21.22 -8.77 2.54
C ARG A 95 22.32 -9.56 3.27
N PRO A 96 23.43 -9.87 2.59
CA PRO A 96 24.55 -10.54 3.23
C PRO A 96 25.15 -9.65 4.33
N THR A 97 25.30 -10.21 5.51
CA THR A 97 26.09 -9.61 6.60
C THR A 97 27.56 -9.88 6.39
N SER A 98 28.44 -8.98 6.87
CA SER A 98 29.88 -9.20 6.80
C SER A 98 30.29 -10.49 7.56
N HIS A 99 31.36 -11.13 7.12
CA HIS A 99 31.89 -12.32 7.79
C HIS A 99 32.22 -12.04 9.27
N PHE A 100 32.75 -10.85 9.57
CA PHE A 100 33.06 -10.40 10.93
C PHE A 100 31.82 -10.38 11.83
N ILE A 101 30.67 -9.95 11.32
CA ILE A 101 29.39 -9.94 12.06
C ILE A 101 28.89 -11.38 12.27
N ARG A 102 28.95 -12.22 11.25
CA ARG A 102 28.49 -13.61 11.32
C ARG A 102 29.29 -14.47 12.29
N SER A 103 30.58 -14.20 12.43
CA SER A 103 31.48 -14.91 13.36
C SER A 103 31.36 -14.45 14.81
N ARG A 104 30.54 -13.44 15.13
CA ARG A 104 30.31 -13.02 16.52
C ARG A 104 29.64 -14.13 17.32
N VAL A 105 30.12 -14.34 18.53
CA VAL A 105 29.50 -15.23 19.51
C VAL A 105 28.38 -14.44 20.21
N VAL A 106 27.20 -15.02 20.24
CA VAL A 106 26.00 -14.44 20.86
C VAL A 106 25.42 -15.44 21.87
N LYS A 107 24.65 -14.96 22.83
CA LYS A 107 23.95 -15.85 23.78
C LYS A 107 22.79 -16.55 23.08
N CYS A 108 22.72 -17.88 23.14
CA CYS A 108 21.72 -18.73 22.47
C CYS A 108 21.24 -19.83 23.41
N ILE A 109 20.43 -19.51 24.36
CA ILE A 109 20.04 -20.40 25.47
C ILE A 109 19.37 -21.72 25.00
N ARG A 110 18.90 -21.80 23.74
CA ARG A 110 18.20 -22.98 23.20
C ARG A 110 18.96 -23.74 22.10
N LEU A 111 20.00 -23.15 21.55
CA LEU A 111 20.73 -23.75 20.41
C LEU A 111 21.89 -24.64 20.86
N THR A 112 22.45 -24.36 22.02
CA THR A 112 23.61 -25.08 22.53
C THR A 112 23.51 -25.27 24.04
N THR A 113 24.09 -26.36 24.54
CA THR A 113 24.18 -26.68 25.98
C THR A 113 24.97 -25.61 26.73
N ASN A 114 25.87 -24.90 26.05
CA ASN A 114 26.72 -23.84 26.62
C ASN A 114 26.08 -22.45 26.60
N GLY A 115 24.88 -22.29 26.07
CA GLY A 115 24.14 -21.03 26.01
C GLY A 115 24.74 -19.97 25.07
N THR A 116 25.73 -20.33 24.23
CA THR A 116 26.37 -19.44 23.24
C THR A 116 26.45 -20.12 21.88
N CYS A 117 26.29 -19.33 20.80
CA CYS A 117 26.41 -19.79 19.41
C CYS A 117 26.97 -18.68 18.52
N TYR A 118 27.32 -19.01 17.29
CA TYR A 118 27.65 -17.99 16.31
C TYR A 118 26.38 -17.30 15.77
N TYR A 119 26.47 -16.00 15.52
CA TYR A 119 25.34 -15.23 14.97
C TYR A 119 24.87 -15.79 13.62
N ASP A 120 25.76 -16.38 12.81
CA ASP A 120 25.42 -17.06 11.56
C ASP A 120 24.45 -18.25 11.76
N GLU A 121 24.54 -18.96 12.89
CA GLU A 121 23.62 -20.07 13.22
C GLU A 121 22.23 -19.53 13.55
N VAL A 122 22.18 -18.41 14.29
CA VAL A 122 20.90 -17.72 14.57
C VAL A 122 20.25 -17.24 13.26
N LEU A 123 21.03 -16.63 12.38
CA LEU A 123 20.51 -16.17 11.09
C LEU A 123 20.00 -17.31 10.21
N LYS A 124 20.73 -18.42 10.12
CA LYS A 124 20.30 -19.60 9.35
C LYS A 124 18.96 -20.14 9.84
N GLN A 125 18.73 -20.15 11.14
CA GLN A 125 17.44 -20.58 11.70
C GLN A 125 16.33 -19.55 11.48
N THR A 126 16.62 -18.26 11.68
CA THR A 126 15.63 -17.19 11.53
C THR A 126 15.24 -16.96 10.08
N CYS A 127 16.21 -17.06 9.15
CA CYS A 127 15.99 -16.72 7.74
C CYS A 127 15.63 -17.90 6.87
N PHE A 128 15.65 -19.12 7.39
CA PHE A 128 15.56 -20.34 6.60
C PHE A 128 16.58 -20.40 5.45
N THR A 129 17.03 -21.56 5.10
CA THR A 129 18.15 -21.72 4.15
C THR A 129 17.84 -21.33 2.71
N PHE A 130 16.54 -21.22 2.33
CA PHE A 130 16.17 -20.94 0.96
C PHE A 130 16.54 -19.49 0.57
N LEU A 131 17.45 -19.35 -0.40
CA LEU A 131 17.98 -18.09 -0.90
C LEU A 131 18.57 -17.15 0.16
N TYR A 132 18.92 -17.66 1.35
CA TYR A 132 19.62 -16.86 2.33
C TYR A 132 21.07 -16.61 1.85
N PRO A 133 21.59 -15.38 1.97
CA PRO A 133 21.01 -14.17 2.60
C PRO A 133 20.33 -13.20 1.63
N ASN A 134 19.92 -13.61 0.44
CA ASN A 134 19.41 -12.73 -0.62
C ASN A 134 17.88 -12.80 -0.75
N GLN A 135 17.14 -12.74 0.36
CA GLN A 135 15.68 -12.90 0.38
C GLN A 135 14.95 -11.60 0.05
N LEU A 136 15.28 -10.93 -1.07
CA LEU A 136 14.66 -9.66 -1.49
C LEU A 136 13.13 -9.79 -1.79
N TRP A 137 12.65 -11.00 -2.08
CA TRP A 137 11.23 -11.30 -2.24
C TRP A 137 10.39 -10.95 -1.00
N ARG A 138 11.02 -10.81 0.18
CA ARG A 138 10.35 -10.33 1.41
C ARG A 138 9.74 -8.95 1.28
N MET A 139 10.28 -8.10 0.38
CA MET A 139 9.69 -6.80 0.06
C MET A 139 8.25 -6.91 -0.50
N ILE A 140 7.92 -8.05 -1.11
CA ILE A 140 6.59 -8.32 -1.65
C ILE A 140 5.76 -9.12 -0.65
N THR A 141 6.33 -10.20 -0.11
CA THR A 141 5.57 -11.15 0.71
C THR A 141 5.20 -10.63 2.09
N VAL A 142 5.88 -9.60 2.60
CA VAL A 142 5.51 -8.93 3.86
C VAL A 142 4.07 -8.45 3.87
N ASN A 143 3.52 -8.06 2.72
CA ASN A 143 2.13 -7.62 2.60
C ASN A 143 1.12 -8.71 2.96
N PHE A 144 1.51 -9.99 2.87
CA PHE A 144 0.64 -11.12 3.20
C PHE A 144 0.70 -11.52 4.68
N SER A 145 1.68 -11.03 5.42
CA SER A 145 1.88 -11.42 6.83
C SER A 145 1.12 -10.49 7.77
N HIS A 146 0.29 -11.06 8.63
CA HIS A 146 -0.42 -10.33 9.68
C HIS A 146 -0.22 -11.05 11.01
N LEU A 147 0.26 -10.33 12.03
CA LEU A 147 0.54 -10.92 13.34
C LEU A 147 -0.74 -11.21 14.12
N GLU A 148 -1.68 -10.26 14.12
CA GLU A 148 -2.91 -10.31 14.90
C GLU A 148 -4.15 -10.18 14.02
N TRP A 149 -5.28 -10.77 14.47
CA TRP A 149 -6.56 -10.73 13.76
C TRP A 149 -7.12 -9.31 13.60
N LEU A 150 -6.93 -8.43 14.60
CA LEU A 150 -7.34 -7.01 14.50
C LEU A 150 -6.55 -6.28 13.44
N HIS A 151 -5.25 -6.57 13.30
CA HIS A 151 -4.41 -6.00 12.25
C HIS A 151 -4.87 -6.46 10.86
N LEU A 152 -5.16 -7.76 10.70
CA LEU A 152 -5.74 -8.27 9.45
C LEU A 152 -7.10 -7.62 9.16
N LEU A 153 -8.00 -7.57 10.14
CA LEU A 153 -9.35 -7.00 9.97
C LEU A 153 -9.29 -5.52 9.56
N SER A 154 -8.41 -4.74 10.19
CA SER A 154 -8.23 -3.32 9.85
C SER A 154 -7.76 -3.14 8.41
N ASN A 155 -6.77 -3.94 7.99
CA ASN A 155 -6.26 -3.91 6.62
C ASN A 155 -7.33 -4.34 5.61
N LEU A 156 -8.07 -5.42 5.87
CA LEU A 156 -9.16 -5.87 5.00
C LEU A 156 -10.27 -4.81 4.88
N LEU A 157 -10.66 -4.18 5.99
CA LEU A 157 -11.67 -3.13 5.97
C LEU A 157 -11.23 -1.94 5.11
N ALA A 158 -10.01 -1.45 5.34
CA ALA A 158 -9.44 -0.36 4.52
C ALA A 158 -9.35 -0.76 3.04
N GLN A 159 -8.86 -1.97 2.77
CA GLN A 159 -8.69 -2.51 1.42
C GLN A 159 -10.02 -2.61 0.65
N LEU A 160 -11.06 -3.14 1.27
CA LEU A 160 -12.37 -3.29 0.63
C LEU A 160 -13.07 -1.94 0.45
N VAL A 161 -13.07 -1.09 1.49
CA VAL A 161 -13.80 0.20 1.46
C VAL A 161 -13.16 1.19 0.50
N GLN A 162 -11.85 1.27 0.43
CA GLN A 162 -11.12 2.19 -0.46
C GLN A 162 -10.79 1.54 -1.81
N GLY A 163 -10.36 0.29 -1.80
CA GLY A 163 -9.86 -0.40 -2.98
C GLY A 163 -10.96 -0.75 -3.98
N ILE A 164 -12.13 -1.25 -3.53
CA ILE A 164 -13.22 -1.62 -4.45
C ILE A 164 -13.68 -0.42 -5.28
N PRO A 165 -13.99 0.77 -4.71
CA PRO A 165 -14.40 1.92 -5.51
C PRO A 165 -13.32 2.38 -6.47
N LEU A 166 -12.05 2.37 -6.05
CA LEU A 166 -10.92 2.73 -6.90
C LEU A 166 -10.76 1.75 -8.06
N GLU A 167 -10.80 0.45 -7.81
CA GLU A 167 -10.65 -0.56 -8.85
C GLU A 167 -11.81 -0.53 -9.84
N ARG A 168 -13.02 -0.28 -9.37
CA ARG A 168 -14.18 -0.09 -10.26
C ARG A 168 -14.03 1.12 -11.18
N LYS A 169 -13.33 2.17 -10.75
CA LYS A 169 -13.07 3.38 -11.54
C LYS A 169 -11.87 3.22 -12.48
N TYR A 170 -10.76 2.65 -12.01
CA TYR A 170 -9.48 2.65 -12.71
C TYR A 170 -9.07 1.30 -13.31
N GLY A 171 -9.73 0.20 -12.92
CA GLY A 171 -9.42 -1.15 -13.35
C GLY A 171 -8.34 -1.84 -12.50
N SER A 172 -8.33 -3.18 -12.58
CA SER A 172 -7.52 -4.04 -11.71
C SER A 172 -6.01 -3.84 -11.90
N ILE A 173 -5.54 -3.68 -13.15
CA ILE A 173 -4.12 -3.50 -13.45
C ILE A 173 -3.60 -2.20 -12.83
N CYS A 174 -4.33 -1.10 -12.99
CA CYS A 174 -3.94 0.18 -12.44
C CYS A 174 -3.84 0.13 -10.90
N ILE A 175 -4.85 -0.42 -10.25
CA ILE A 175 -4.87 -0.52 -8.78
C ILE A 175 -3.80 -1.50 -8.26
N ALA A 176 -3.54 -2.60 -8.97
CA ALA A 176 -2.45 -3.51 -8.64
C ALA A 176 -1.09 -2.80 -8.68
N ILE A 177 -0.82 -2.01 -9.72
CA ILE A 177 0.43 -1.23 -9.84
C ILE A 177 0.57 -0.25 -8.67
N ILE A 178 -0.48 0.53 -8.36
CA ILE A 178 -0.45 1.48 -7.25
C ILE A 178 -0.21 0.74 -5.92
N TYR A 179 -0.92 -0.35 -5.70
CA TYR A 179 -0.79 -1.17 -4.49
C TYR A 179 0.64 -1.69 -4.28
N TRP A 180 1.22 -2.31 -5.31
CA TRP A 180 2.55 -2.91 -5.20
C TRP A 180 3.67 -1.86 -5.13
N LEU A 181 3.60 -0.80 -5.92
CA LEU A 181 4.56 0.30 -5.81
C LEU A 181 4.47 0.94 -4.42
N SER A 182 3.29 1.28 -3.94
CA SER A 182 3.14 1.86 -2.60
C SER A 182 3.68 0.93 -1.51
N GLY A 183 3.42 -0.37 -1.60
CA GLY A 183 3.99 -1.36 -0.67
C GLY A 183 5.51 -1.42 -0.72
N LEU A 184 6.10 -1.39 -1.91
CA LEU A 184 7.56 -1.35 -2.07
C LEU A 184 8.15 -0.06 -1.46
N GLY A 185 7.55 1.10 -1.75
CA GLY A 185 7.99 2.37 -1.17
C GLY A 185 7.87 2.41 0.35
N ALA A 186 6.81 1.83 0.90
CA ALA A 186 6.62 1.66 2.33
C ALA A 186 7.74 0.83 2.97
N ASN A 187 8.01 -0.33 2.38
CA ASN A 187 9.02 -1.28 2.88
C ASN A 187 10.43 -0.68 2.81
N LEU A 188 10.76 -0.01 1.71
CA LEU A 188 12.03 0.71 1.58
C LEU A 188 12.17 1.81 2.63
N SER A 189 11.14 2.65 2.84
CA SER A 189 11.15 3.69 3.87
C SER A 189 11.32 3.12 5.27
N PHE A 190 10.64 2.01 5.57
CA PHE A 190 10.78 1.33 6.85
C PHE A 190 12.21 0.85 7.05
N MET A 191 12.78 0.14 6.09
CA MET A 191 14.13 -0.41 6.19
C MET A 191 15.23 0.65 6.27
N THR A 192 15.01 1.84 5.72
CA THR A 192 15.98 2.94 5.83
C THR A 192 16.00 3.57 7.22
N LEU A 193 14.86 3.61 7.91
CA LEU A 193 14.71 4.28 9.21
C LEU A 193 14.70 3.33 10.40
N HIS A 194 14.20 2.10 10.24
CA HIS A 194 14.04 1.08 11.30
C HIS A 194 14.82 -0.19 10.97
N ARG A 195 16.15 -0.08 10.97
CA ARG A 195 17.06 -1.13 10.46
C ARG A 195 17.11 -2.38 11.32
N THR A 196 16.80 -2.24 12.60
CA THR A 196 16.86 -3.32 13.60
C THR A 196 15.51 -3.96 13.88
N GLU A 197 14.44 -3.40 13.32
CA GLU A 197 13.08 -3.83 13.57
C GLU A 197 12.55 -4.73 12.46
N GLU A 198 11.47 -5.43 12.76
CA GLU A 198 10.73 -6.26 11.83
C GLU A 198 9.41 -5.60 11.47
N ALA A 199 8.94 -5.77 10.24
CA ALA A 199 7.63 -5.30 9.84
C ALA A 199 6.79 -6.40 9.19
N THR A 200 5.47 -6.25 9.33
CA THR A 200 4.46 -7.11 8.69
C THR A 200 3.22 -6.30 8.36
N GLY A 201 2.48 -6.74 7.35
CA GLY A 201 1.19 -6.19 6.99
C GLY A 201 1.15 -5.43 5.68
N ALA A 202 -0.05 -5.30 5.14
CA ALA A 202 -0.33 -4.62 3.88
C ALA A 202 -0.53 -3.10 4.02
N SER A 203 -0.48 -2.58 5.25
CA SER A 203 -0.88 -1.20 5.55
C SER A 203 -0.16 -0.15 4.72
N GLY A 204 1.13 -0.34 4.41
CA GLY A 204 1.88 0.57 3.54
C GLY A 204 1.27 0.72 2.14
N SER A 205 0.85 -0.38 1.53
CA SER A 205 0.11 -0.38 0.25
C SER A 205 -1.24 0.33 0.38
N LEU A 206 -1.93 0.13 1.51
CA LEU A 206 -3.25 0.73 1.75
C LEU A 206 -3.17 2.23 1.99
N TYR A 207 -2.12 2.72 2.67
CA TYR A 207 -1.86 4.17 2.77
C TYR A 207 -1.60 4.78 1.38
N GLY A 208 -0.97 4.03 0.48
CA GLY A 208 -0.83 4.44 -0.91
C GLY A 208 -2.17 4.58 -1.62
N LEU A 209 -3.04 3.57 -1.53
CA LEU A 209 -4.40 3.66 -2.08
C LEU A 209 -5.21 4.79 -1.45
N MET A 210 -5.04 5.04 -0.14
CA MET A 210 -5.70 6.12 0.58
C MET A 210 -5.30 7.50 0.04
N LEU A 211 -3.99 7.75 -0.11
CA LEU A 211 -3.52 9.04 -0.61
C LEU A 211 -3.87 9.23 -2.10
N PHE A 212 -3.86 8.16 -2.89
CA PHE A 212 -4.36 8.19 -4.27
C PHE A 212 -5.87 8.53 -4.31
N LEU A 213 -6.69 7.93 -3.43
CA LEU A 213 -8.12 8.25 -3.29
C LEU A 213 -8.34 9.72 -2.89
N ILE A 214 -7.54 10.23 -1.96
CA ILE A 214 -7.62 11.64 -1.54
C ILE A 214 -7.36 12.57 -2.75
N VAL A 215 -6.29 12.32 -3.52
CA VAL A 215 -5.99 13.10 -4.73
C VAL A 215 -7.16 13.04 -5.73
N ASP A 216 -7.69 11.84 -5.99
CA ASP A 216 -8.84 11.65 -6.88
C ASP A 216 -10.05 12.46 -6.44
N ARG A 217 -10.40 12.40 -5.16
CA ARG A 217 -11.57 13.13 -4.65
C ARG A 217 -11.36 14.63 -4.56
N LEU A 218 -10.15 15.10 -4.22
CA LEU A 218 -9.85 16.53 -4.22
C LEU A 218 -10.00 17.14 -5.62
N ILE A 219 -9.55 16.43 -6.65
CA ILE A 219 -9.74 16.86 -8.04
C ILE A 219 -11.23 16.90 -8.40
N ALA A 220 -11.99 15.86 -8.02
CA ALA A 220 -13.43 15.83 -8.27
C ALA A 220 -14.18 16.95 -7.52
N ILE A 221 -13.81 17.24 -6.28
CA ILE A 221 -14.38 18.32 -5.46
C ILE A 221 -14.14 19.70 -6.09
N GLN A 222 -12.96 19.91 -6.66
CA GLN A 222 -12.65 21.19 -7.32
C GLN A 222 -13.36 21.31 -8.69
N ALA A 223 -13.51 20.21 -9.40
CA ALA A 223 -14.17 20.20 -10.71
C ALA A 223 -15.71 20.34 -10.63
N ASN A 224 -16.34 19.89 -9.53
CA ASN A 224 -17.79 19.80 -9.39
C ASN A 224 -18.31 20.60 -8.19
N VAL A 225 -18.42 21.89 -8.35
CA VAL A 225 -18.86 22.82 -7.27
C VAL A 225 -20.25 22.47 -6.74
N GLU A 226 -21.19 22.10 -7.61
CA GLU A 226 -22.57 21.76 -7.22
C GLU A 226 -22.64 20.50 -6.34
N GLN A 227 -21.76 19.52 -6.57
CA GLN A 227 -21.72 18.25 -5.83
C GLN A 227 -20.69 18.25 -4.69
N ARG A 228 -20.01 19.38 -4.44
CA ARG A 228 -18.89 19.49 -3.50
C ARG A 228 -19.20 18.90 -2.12
N ARG A 229 -20.35 19.21 -1.54
CA ARG A 229 -20.77 18.70 -0.22
C ARG A 229 -20.90 17.18 -0.21
N PHE A 230 -21.47 16.62 -1.27
CA PHE A 230 -21.59 15.16 -1.41
C PHE A 230 -20.22 14.49 -1.58
N LEU A 231 -19.31 15.05 -2.37
CA LEU A 231 -17.98 14.52 -2.61
C LEU A 231 -17.11 14.56 -1.34
N ILE A 232 -17.26 15.62 -0.51
CA ILE A 232 -16.62 15.69 0.81
C ILE A 232 -17.17 14.58 1.72
N LEU A 233 -18.48 14.42 1.80
CA LEU A 233 -19.13 13.35 2.56
C LEU A 233 -18.65 11.97 2.08
N GLN A 234 -18.58 11.75 0.77
CA GLN A 234 -18.08 10.52 0.18
C GLN A 234 -16.63 10.23 0.62
N LEU A 235 -15.75 11.21 0.51
CA LEU A 235 -14.36 11.08 0.96
C LEU A 235 -14.28 10.74 2.45
N THR A 236 -15.02 11.47 3.28
CA THR A 236 -15.07 11.24 4.73
C THR A 236 -15.53 9.81 5.05
N LEU A 237 -16.62 9.33 4.43
CA LEU A 237 -17.15 7.99 4.68
C LEU A 237 -16.22 6.87 4.19
N LEU A 238 -15.45 7.09 3.13
CA LEU A 238 -14.48 6.12 2.65
C LEU A 238 -13.19 6.08 3.50
N LEU A 239 -12.81 7.20 4.14
CA LEU A 239 -11.64 7.27 5.00
C LEU A 239 -11.94 6.86 6.45
N LEU A 240 -13.14 7.16 6.95
CA LEU A 240 -13.53 6.97 8.35
C LEU A 240 -13.26 5.56 8.89
N PRO A 241 -13.63 4.47 8.19
CA PRO A 241 -13.37 3.12 8.69
C PRO A 241 -11.87 2.86 8.92
N HIS A 242 -11.03 3.34 8.02
CA HIS A 242 -9.57 3.20 8.16
C HIS A 242 -9.05 3.97 9.38
N ILE A 243 -9.46 5.22 9.54
CA ILE A 243 -9.05 6.07 10.67
C ILE A 243 -9.50 5.47 12.00
N VAL A 244 -10.77 5.09 12.12
CA VAL A 244 -11.35 4.56 13.37
C VAL A 244 -10.66 3.27 13.82
N VAL A 245 -10.35 2.37 12.89
CA VAL A 245 -9.70 1.09 13.23
C VAL A 245 -8.19 1.27 13.45
N SER A 246 -7.55 2.22 12.78
CA SER A 246 -6.12 2.47 12.95
C SER A 246 -5.77 3.11 14.30
N ILE A 247 -6.63 3.95 14.89
CA ILE A 247 -6.37 4.61 16.17
C ILE A 247 -6.08 3.63 17.32
N PRO A 248 -6.91 2.59 17.59
CA PRO A 248 -6.62 1.62 18.63
C PRO A 248 -5.32 0.84 18.39
N LEU A 249 -4.99 0.57 17.12
CA LEU A 249 -3.75 -0.13 16.75
C LEU A 249 -2.52 0.73 17.01
N ILE A 250 -2.58 2.03 16.70
CA ILE A 250 -1.49 2.98 16.96
C ILE A 250 -1.21 3.08 18.47
N ILE A 251 -2.25 3.07 19.29
CA ILE A 251 -2.12 3.16 20.76
C ILE A 251 -1.56 1.87 21.36
N LYS A 252 -1.95 0.71 20.80
CA LYS A 252 -1.62 -0.61 21.37
C LYS A 252 -0.30 -1.19 20.87
N PHE A 253 0.11 -0.86 19.64
CA PHE A 253 1.25 -1.46 18.97
C PHE A 253 2.25 -0.41 18.48
N ASN A 254 3.52 -0.81 18.40
CA ASN A 254 4.53 -0.04 17.68
C ASN A 254 4.21 -0.09 16.18
N VAL A 255 3.55 0.93 15.68
CA VAL A 255 3.16 1.02 14.27
C VAL A 255 4.32 1.57 13.46
N ALA A 256 4.61 0.95 12.34
CA ALA A 256 5.65 1.38 11.41
C ALA A 256 5.25 2.65 10.63
N HIS A 257 5.24 3.81 11.33
CA HIS A 257 4.83 5.10 10.76
C HIS A 257 5.61 5.46 9.49
N SER A 258 6.90 5.15 9.43
CA SER A 258 7.75 5.38 8.26
C SER A 258 7.27 4.60 7.02
N ALA A 259 6.77 3.37 7.21
CA ALA A 259 6.16 2.59 6.14
C ALA A 259 4.87 3.26 5.63
N HIS A 260 4.02 3.75 6.54
CA HIS A 260 2.79 4.43 6.17
C HIS A 260 3.05 5.72 5.38
N VAL A 261 4.01 6.53 5.83
CA VAL A 261 4.42 7.76 5.13
C VAL A 261 5.01 7.43 3.77
N GLY A 262 5.92 6.46 3.68
CA GLY A 262 6.54 6.05 2.42
C GLY A 262 5.53 5.55 1.40
N GLY A 263 4.64 4.64 1.81
CA GLY A 263 3.58 4.14 0.93
C GLY A 263 2.58 5.23 0.51
N GLY A 264 2.17 6.08 1.46
CA GLY A 264 1.30 7.22 1.20
C GLY A 264 1.91 8.21 0.21
N LEU A 265 3.19 8.57 0.38
CA LEU A 265 3.91 9.45 -0.54
C LEU A 265 3.91 8.90 -1.97
N VAL A 266 4.17 7.61 -2.14
CA VAL A 266 4.14 6.96 -3.44
C VAL A 266 2.74 7.05 -4.07
N GLY A 267 1.69 6.70 -3.32
CA GLY A 267 0.31 6.79 -3.82
C GLY A 267 -0.11 8.23 -4.17
N PHE A 268 0.32 9.21 -3.38
CA PHE A 268 0.11 10.63 -3.64
C PHE A 268 0.80 11.08 -4.94
N LEU A 269 2.08 10.75 -5.12
CA LEU A 269 2.84 11.12 -6.33
C LEU A 269 2.28 10.44 -7.58
N ILE A 270 1.88 9.16 -7.49
CA ILE A 270 1.20 8.47 -8.59
C ILE A 270 -0.14 9.14 -8.89
N GLY A 271 -0.90 9.53 -7.86
CA GLY A 271 -2.16 10.26 -8.02
C GLY A 271 -1.99 11.57 -8.79
N ILE A 272 -1.03 12.40 -8.42
CA ILE A 272 -0.72 13.65 -9.15
C ILE A 272 -0.22 13.33 -10.57
N GLY A 273 0.65 12.35 -10.74
CA GLY A 273 1.20 11.97 -12.03
C GLY A 273 0.14 11.48 -13.02
N MET A 274 -0.82 10.68 -12.54
CA MET A 274 -1.89 10.13 -13.39
C MET A 274 -3.04 11.11 -13.62
N LEU A 275 -3.52 11.75 -12.55
CA LEU A 275 -4.76 12.52 -12.60
C LEU A 275 -4.49 13.99 -12.93
N GLY A 276 -3.30 14.48 -12.63
CA GLY A 276 -2.94 15.88 -12.82
C GLY A 276 -3.60 16.80 -11.79
N TYR A 277 -3.73 18.06 -12.17
CA TYR A 277 -4.36 19.10 -11.35
C TYR A 277 -5.74 19.47 -11.93
N PRO A 278 -6.71 19.95 -11.14
CA PRO A 278 -8.07 20.25 -11.64
C PRO A 278 -8.07 21.27 -12.78
N ARG A 279 -8.97 21.05 -13.70
CA ARG A 279 -9.08 21.81 -14.96
C ARG A 279 -9.66 23.21 -14.71
N SER A 280 -8.84 24.24 -14.76
CA SER A 280 -9.27 25.64 -14.89
C SER A 280 -9.17 26.08 -16.34
N TRP A 281 -10.07 26.93 -16.81
CA TRP A 281 -10.37 27.17 -18.23
C TRP A 281 -9.35 28.07 -18.97
N ASN A 282 -8.05 28.04 -18.67
CA ASN A 282 -7.05 28.94 -19.29
C ASN A 282 -5.93 28.16 -19.99
N ASN A 283 -5.49 28.59 -21.19
CA ASN A 283 -4.46 27.93 -22.01
C ASN A 283 -3.09 27.71 -21.33
N ARG A 284 -2.73 28.52 -20.35
CA ARG A 284 -1.56 28.31 -19.48
C ARG A 284 -1.67 27.02 -18.63
N TYR A 285 -2.79 26.40 -18.64
CA TYR A 285 -3.20 25.27 -17.86
C TYR A 285 -2.61 23.94 -18.35
N CYS A 286 -2.52 23.74 -19.67
CA CYS A 286 -1.98 22.51 -20.27
C CYS A 286 -0.49 22.33 -19.89
N ILE A 287 0.29 23.41 -19.99
CA ILE A 287 1.72 23.40 -19.62
C ILE A 287 1.86 23.09 -18.12
N ARG A 288 1.06 23.73 -17.26
CA ARG A 288 1.07 23.50 -15.81
C ARG A 288 0.72 22.05 -15.43
N GLN A 289 -0.22 21.42 -16.16
CA GLN A 289 -0.54 20.00 -15.94
C GLN A 289 0.61 19.07 -16.30
N ILE A 290 1.22 19.27 -17.48
CA ILE A 290 2.36 18.47 -17.92
C ILE A 290 3.50 18.63 -16.92
N THR A 291 3.79 19.87 -16.50
CA THR A 291 4.85 20.16 -15.53
C THR A 291 4.59 19.46 -14.19
N CYS A 292 3.36 19.52 -13.64
CA CYS A 292 3.02 18.84 -12.38
C CYS A 292 3.18 17.32 -12.50
N ARG A 293 2.76 16.72 -13.60
CA ARG A 293 2.93 15.27 -13.84
C ARG A 293 4.41 14.87 -13.95
N LEU A 294 5.20 15.66 -14.67
CA LEU A 294 6.64 15.42 -14.79
C LEU A 294 7.34 15.56 -13.45
N ILE A 295 7.03 16.59 -12.67
CA ILE A 295 7.60 16.78 -11.34
C ILE A 295 7.23 15.59 -10.44
N ALA A 296 5.97 15.17 -10.42
CA ALA A 296 5.54 14.02 -9.61
C ALA A 296 6.29 12.74 -10.01
N PHE A 297 6.46 12.50 -11.30
CA PHE A 297 7.22 11.35 -11.80
C PHE A 297 8.71 11.42 -11.42
N ILE A 298 9.34 12.60 -11.59
CA ILE A 298 10.74 12.80 -11.20
C ILE A 298 10.93 12.59 -9.69
N LEU A 299 10.04 13.15 -8.86
CA LEU A 299 10.09 12.96 -7.41
C LEU A 299 9.91 11.49 -7.02
N LEU A 300 9.04 10.75 -7.70
CA LEU A 300 8.86 9.32 -7.50
C LEU A 300 10.14 8.53 -7.84
N CYS A 301 10.78 8.85 -8.95
CA CYS A 301 12.06 8.24 -9.35
C CYS A 301 13.16 8.56 -8.35
N ILE A 302 13.27 9.81 -7.90
CA ILE A 302 14.24 10.25 -6.89
C ILE A 302 14.01 9.52 -5.57
N PHE A 303 12.75 9.41 -5.12
CA PHE A 303 12.40 8.70 -3.90
C PHE A 303 12.87 7.24 -3.94
N TYR A 304 12.59 6.52 -5.02
CA TYR A 304 13.05 5.12 -5.15
C TYR A 304 14.57 5.03 -5.29
N LEU A 305 15.18 5.91 -6.06
CA LEU A 305 16.64 5.93 -6.21
C LEU A 305 17.33 6.12 -4.86
N ILE A 306 16.88 7.08 -4.05
CA ILE A 306 17.44 7.36 -2.73
C ILE A 306 17.21 6.18 -1.79
N THR A 307 15.98 5.68 -1.66
CA THR A 307 15.65 4.62 -0.70
C THR A 307 16.31 3.29 -1.06
N ILE A 308 16.40 2.94 -2.35
CA ILE A 308 17.11 1.76 -2.82
C ILE A 308 18.62 1.92 -2.58
N SER A 309 19.20 3.08 -2.90
CA SER A 309 20.62 3.34 -2.66
C SER A 309 20.96 3.22 -1.17
N ILE A 310 20.17 3.84 -0.30
CA ILE A 310 20.35 3.73 1.15
C ILE A 310 20.24 2.27 1.59
N PHE A 311 19.24 1.53 1.11
CA PHE A 311 19.08 0.12 1.45
C PHE A 311 20.30 -0.71 1.11
N PHE A 312 20.98 -0.47 -0.02
CA PHE A 312 22.16 -1.24 -0.42
C PHE A 312 23.48 -0.72 0.16
N ILE A 313 23.63 0.57 0.42
CA ILE A 313 24.86 1.18 0.92
C ILE A 313 25.02 1.01 2.43
N GLN A 314 23.93 1.14 3.20
CA GLN A 314 23.99 1.05 4.66
C GLN A 314 24.40 -0.35 5.11
N ASP A 315 25.19 -0.43 6.18
CA ASP A 315 25.58 -1.71 6.80
C ASP A 315 24.37 -2.48 7.31
N VAL A 316 24.43 -3.80 7.21
CA VAL A 316 23.43 -4.68 7.83
C VAL A 316 23.67 -4.71 9.33
N PRO A 317 22.71 -4.26 10.16
CA PRO A 317 22.90 -4.23 11.60
C PRO A 317 22.96 -5.64 12.18
N VAL A 318 23.64 -5.79 13.31
CA VAL A 318 23.48 -6.96 14.16
C VAL A 318 22.15 -6.80 14.88
N VAL A 319 21.19 -7.61 14.50
CA VAL A 319 19.86 -7.60 15.12
C VAL A 319 19.72 -8.87 15.94
N TYR A 320 19.63 -8.70 17.22
CA TYR A 320 19.28 -9.76 18.14
C TYR A 320 17.76 -9.80 18.28
N SER A 321 17.03 -10.12 17.23
CA SER A 321 15.58 -10.31 17.35
C SER A 321 15.30 -11.66 17.99
N ILE A 322 14.97 -11.59 19.25
CA ILE A 322 14.72 -12.73 20.14
C ILE A 322 13.26 -13.16 20.08
N TYR A 323 12.72 -13.31 18.89
CA TYR A 323 11.39 -13.85 18.74
C TYR A 323 11.40 -15.31 18.23
N TYR A 324 12.22 -16.15 18.90
CA TYR A 324 12.09 -17.59 18.72
C TYR A 324 11.89 -18.25 20.08
N SER A 325 10.72 -17.98 20.68
CA SER A 325 10.25 -18.77 21.81
C SER A 325 8.73 -18.86 21.79
N PRO A 326 8.17 -20.06 21.82
CA PRO A 326 6.82 -20.24 22.34
C PRO A 326 6.74 -19.91 23.85
N ASN A 327 7.86 -19.51 24.46
CA ASN A 327 7.96 -19.07 25.85
C ASN A 327 8.75 -17.75 25.91
N PRO A 328 8.20 -16.64 26.47
CA PRO A 328 8.73 -15.28 26.34
C PRO A 328 9.96 -14.94 27.17
N GLN A 329 10.83 -15.89 27.50
CA GLN A 329 11.97 -15.66 28.41
C GLN A 329 13.34 -15.87 27.77
N ILE A 330 13.59 -15.37 26.57
CA ILE A 330 14.94 -15.28 26.07
C ILE A 330 15.28 -13.80 25.87
N TYR A 331 15.93 -13.19 26.86
CA TYR A 331 16.56 -11.91 26.74
C TYR A 331 17.99 -12.12 26.27
N LEU A 332 18.41 -11.40 25.24
CA LEU A 332 19.81 -11.20 24.88
C LEU A 332 20.23 -9.87 25.50
N GLU A 333 21.12 -9.85 26.47
CA GLU A 333 21.82 -8.69 26.94
C GLU A 333 23.00 -8.36 26.02
#